data_af364794ad3a4ee62e618296960b6c7e
#
_entry.id   af364794ad3a4ee62e618296960b6c7e
#
_cell.length_a   1.000
_cell.length_b   1.000
_cell.length_c   1.000
_cell.angle_alpha   90.00
_cell.angle_beta   90.00
_cell.angle_gamma   90.00
#
_symmetry.space_group_name_H-M   'P 1'
#
loop_
_entity.id
_entity.type
_entity.pdbx_description
1 polymer ?
#
loop_
_entity_poly.entity_id
_entity_poly.type
_entity_poly.pdbx_seq_one_letter_code
_entity_poly.pdbx_strand_id
1 'polypeptide(L)' 'MEPKFITGDKVRLKSGGPEMTIRGVHFDVLANRYSDDMFDCIWFEKNKEGKREVHYCPFYTEELVKVEENIDGTF' A
#
# COMPACT_ATOMS: atom_id res chain seq x y z
N MET A 1 12.41 13.40 8.73
CA MET A 1 12.39 12.95 7.36
C MET A 1 10.99 12.61 6.94
N GLU A 2 10.60 13.05 5.78
CA GLU A 2 9.24 12.83 5.34
C GLU A 2 9.05 11.42 4.83
N PRO A 3 7.94 10.79 5.12
CA PRO A 3 7.69 9.46 4.58
C PRO A 3 7.47 9.58 3.08
N LYS A 4 7.80 8.52 2.38
CA LYS A 4 7.65 8.49 0.94
C LYS A 4 6.18 8.43 0.54
N PHE A 5 5.37 7.77 1.34
CA PHE A 5 3.95 7.64 1.08
C PHE A 5 3.16 8.10 2.30
N ILE A 6 1.92 8.47 2.11
CA ILE A 6 1.06 8.86 3.21
C ILE A 6 -0.18 8.01 3.17
N THR A 7 -0.89 7.96 4.27
CA THR A 7 -2.12 7.19 4.39
C THR A 7 -3.10 7.63 3.30
N GLY A 8 -3.62 6.67 2.61
CA GLY A 8 -4.56 6.94 1.52
C GLY A 8 -3.95 6.90 0.14
N ASP A 9 -2.61 6.93 0.05
CA ASP A 9 -1.97 6.85 -1.24
C ASP A 9 -2.22 5.49 -1.87
N LYS A 10 -2.34 5.46 -3.18
CA LYS A 10 -2.52 4.21 -3.91
C LYS A 10 -1.20 3.82 -4.51
N VAL A 11 -0.83 2.56 -4.30
CA VAL A 11 0.47 2.06 -4.72
C VAL A 11 0.33 0.68 -5.33
N ARG A 12 1.36 0.25 -5.99
CA ARG A 12 1.44 -1.08 -6.58
C ARG A 12 2.87 -1.56 -6.41
N LEU A 13 3.05 -2.86 -6.33
CA LEU A 13 4.39 -3.39 -6.30
C LEU A 13 5.05 -3.16 -7.65
N LYS A 14 6.33 -2.84 -7.64
CA LYS A 14 7.05 -2.63 -8.89
C LYS A 14 7.06 -3.88 -9.74
N SER A 15 6.97 -5.04 -9.10
CA SER A 15 6.94 -6.30 -9.82
C SER A 15 5.56 -6.63 -10.39
N GLY A 16 4.58 -5.79 -10.11
CA GLY A 16 3.22 -6.02 -10.57
C GLY A 16 2.33 -6.40 -9.42
N GLY A 17 1.08 -6.63 -9.69
CA GLY A 17 0.13 -7.00 -8.65
C GLY A 17 -1.03 -6.03 -8.54
N PRO A 18 -1.87 -6.22 -7.55
CA PRO A 18 -3.05 -5.38 -7.42
C PRO A 18 -2.70 -3.99 -6.91
N GLU A 19 -3.58 -3.07 -7.19
CA GLU A 19 -3.47 -1.74 -6.63
C GLU A 19 -3.82 -1.82 -5.15
N MET A 20 -3.02 -1.20 -4.32
CA MET A 20 -3.19 -1.24 -2.88
C MET A 20 -3.28 0.16 -2.34
N THR A 21 -3.80 0.30 -1.13
CA THR A 21 -3.89 1.59 -0.47
C THR A 21 -3.01 1.57 0.77
N ILE A 22 -2.24 2.63 0.96
CA ILE A 22 -1.37 2.75 2.12
C ILE A 22 -2.25 3.01 3.35
N ARG A 23 -2.08 2.19 4.36
CA ARG A 23 -2.76 2.40 5.63
C ARG A 23 -1.94 3.28 6.56
N GLY A 24 -0.63 3.22 6.44
CA GLY A 24 0.24 4.01 7.29
C GLY A 24 1.60 3.34 7.38
N VAL A 25 2.44 3.90 8.21
CA VAL A 25 3.77 3.37 8.43
C VAL A 25 3.64 2.10 9.28
N HIS A 26 4.39 1.08 8.91
CA HIS A 26 4.34 -0.19 9.62
C HIS A 26 4.97 -0.05 11.01
N PHE A 27 4.30 -0.56 12.02
CA PHE A 27 4.84 -0.55 13.37
C PHE A 27 5.59 -1.85 13.62
N ASP A 28 6.85 -1.74 13.95
CA ASP A 28 7.70 -2.90 14.19
C ASP A 28 7.57 -3.28 15.67
N VAL A 29 6.85 -4.35 15.94
CA VAL A 29 6.59 -4.77 17.31
C VAL A 29 7.87 -5.17 18.03
N LEU A 30 8.78 -5.81 17.31
CA LEU A 30 10.02 -6.25 17.94
C LEU A 30 10.92 -5.09 18.32
N ALA A 31 10.95 -4.05 17.48
CA ALA A 31 11.74 -2.88 17.76
C ALA A 31 10.97 -1.86 18.57
N ASN A 32 9.66 -2.08 18.74
CA ASN A 32 8.79 -1.19 19.49
C ASN A 32 8.83 0.24 18.95
N ARG A 33 8.78 0.36 17.64
CA ARG A 33 8.76 1.67 17.01
C ARG A 33 8.26 1.54 15.59
N TYR A 34 7.92 2.66 14.98
CA TYR A 34 7.50 2.67 13.58
C TYR A 34 8.70 2.48 12.69
N SER A 35 8.50 1.77 11.61
CA SER A 35 9.54 1.50 10.64
C SER A 35 9.82 2.74 9.81
N ASP A 36 11.06 2.88 9.37
CA ASP A 36 11.41 4.00 8.51
C ASP A 36 11.16 3.68 7.06
N ASP A 37 11.07 2.41 6.72
CA ASP A 37 11.06 2.01 5.32
C ASP A 37 9.98 1.02 4.96
N MET A 38 9.01 0.76 5.81
CA MET A 38 7.92 -0.15 5.51
C MET A 38 6.59 0.52 5.72
N PHE A 39 5.64 0.20 4.85
CA PHE A 39 4.29 0.72 4.94
C PHE A 39 3.31 -0.42 4.87
N ASP A 40 2.26 -0.33 5.67
CA ASP A 40 1.18 -1.30 5.60
C ASP A 40 0.28 -0.95 4.44
N CYS A 41 0.01 -1.94 3.60
CA CYS A 41 -0.84 -1.75 2.44
C CYS A 41 -2.03 -2.68 2.53
N ILE A 42 -3.18 -2.24 2.05
CA ILE A 42 -4.35 -3.09 2.01
C ILE A 42 -4.92 -3.11 0.61
N TRP A 43 -5.58 -4.19 0.29
CA TRP A 43 -6.26 -4.31 -1.00
C TRP A 43 -7.38 -5.32 -0.86
N PHE A 44 -8.24 -5.38 -1.88
CA PHE A 44 -9.36 -6.29 -1.87
C PHE A 44 -9.24 -7.27 -3.02
N GLU A 45 -9.65 -8.51 -2.76
CA GLU A 45 -9.68 -9.52 -3.80
C GLU A 45 -10.95 -10.32 -3.63
N LYS A 46 -11.46 -10.87 -4.72
CA LYS A 46 -12.60 -11.73 -4.65
C LYS A 46 -12.13 -13.15 -4.40
N ASN A 47 -12.81 -13.83 -3.48
CA ASN A 47 -12.48 -15.23 -3.22
C ASN A 47 -13.22 -16.11 -4.22
N LYS A 48 -13.12 -17.43 -4.03
CA LYS A 48 -13.71 -18.36 -4.96
C LYS A 48 -15.21 -18.24 -5.02
N GLU A 49 -15.84 -17.73 -3.98
CA GLU A 49 -17.27 -17.58 -3.95
C GLU A 49 -17.71 -16.22 -4.49
N GLY A 50 -16.78 -15.43 -4.96
CA GLY A 50 -17.09 -14.12 -5.49
C GLY A 50 -17.23 -13.04 -4.44
N LYS A 51 -16.94 -13.35 -3.19
CA LYS A 51 -17.05 -12.37 -2.13
C LYS A 51 -15.75 -11.62 -1.97
N ARG A 52 -15.86 -10.35 -1.61
CA ARG A 52 -14.69 -9.52 -1.44
C ARG A 52 -13.98 -9.84 -0.14
N GLU A 53 -12.69 -9.96 -0.21
CA GLU A 53 -11.87 -10.20 0.97
C GLU A 53 -10.83 -9.10 1.09
N VAL A 54 -10.53 -8.70 2.31
CA VAL A 54 -9.51 -7.70 2.58
C VAL A 54 -8.20 -8.42 2.86
N HIS A 55 -7.17 -7.96 2.20
CA HIS A 55 -5.82 -8.47 2.44
C HIS A 55 -4.93 -7.31 2.84
N TYR A 56 -3.95 -7.56 3.66
CA TYR A 56 -2.97 -6.52 3.97
C TYR A 56 -1.62 -7.15 4.23
N CYS A 57 -0.60 -6.37 4.01
CA CYS A 57 0.75 -6.85 4.18
C CYS A 57 1.66 -5.63 4.19
N PRO A 58 2.70 -5.63 5.02
CA PRO A 58 3.67 -4.55 4.97
C PRO A 58 4.65 -4.79 3.84
N PHE A 59 5.07 -3.72 3.18
CA PHE A 59 6.04 -3.80 2.10
C PHE A 59 7.07 -2.71 2.29
N TYR A 60 8.28 -2.94 1.79
CA TYR A 60 9.31 -1.92 1.81
C TYR A 60 9.00 -0.84 0.79
N THR A 61 9.37 0.40 1.11
CA THR A 61 9.12 1.50 0.19
C THR A 61 9.75 1.26 -1.16
N GLU A 62 10.92 0.64 -1.20
CA GLU A 62 11.57 0.41 -2.48
C GLU A 62 10.87 -0.60 -3.35
N GLU A 63 9.94 -1.35 -2.80
CA GLU A 63 9.17 -2.31 -3.58
C GLU A 63 7.91 -1.69 -4.17
N LEU A 64 7.59 -0.49 -3.76
CA LEU A 64 6.31 0.15 -4.12
C LEU A 64 6.51 1.31 -5.08
N VAL A 65 5.52 1.49 -5.93
CA VAL A 65 5.49 2.64 -6.81
C VAL A 65 4.10 3.26 -6.67
N LYS A 66 4.04 4.58 -6.61
CA LYS A 66 2.77 5.26 -6.46
C LYS A 66 2.00 5.20 -7.76
N VAL A 67 0.71 4.86 -7.65
CA VAL A 67 -0.16 4.82 -8.81
C VAL A 67 -0.73 6.21 -8.95
N GLU A 68 -0.43 6.86 -10.05
CA GLU A 68 -0.93 8.19 -10.29
C GLU A 68 -2.23 8.11 -11.02
N GLU A 69 -3.24 8.73 -10.47
CA GLU A 69 -4.50 8.77 -11.15
C GLU A 69 -4.44 9.89 -12.13
N ASN A 70 -4.82 9.58 -13.32
CA ASN A 70 -4.82 10.59 -14.34
C ASN A 70 -6.12 11.29 -14.34
N ILE A 71 -6.24 12.27 -13.49
CA ILE A 71 -7.45 12.86 -13.43
C ILE A 71 -7.56 14.01 -14.25
N ASP A 72 -6.77 14.22 -15.06
CA ASP A 72 -6.87 15.24 -15.82
C ASP A 72 -7.77 15.25 -16.65
N GLY A 73 -7.99 15.31 -16.61
CA GLY A 73 -8.63 15.34 -16.97
C GLY A 73 -9.25 15.41 -17.60
N THR A 74 -9.25 15.27 -17.69
CA THR A 74 -9.76 15.07 -18.13
C THR A 74 -10.76 15.48 -17.87
N PHE A 75 -10.93 15.75 -17.68
CA PHE A 75 -11.94 16.14 -17.39
C PHE A 75 -12.03 17.17 -17.33
#